data_ca7d709b27dce16b795133896911ebc9
#
_entry.id   ca7d709b27dce16b795133896911ebc9
#
_cell.length_a   1.000
_cell.length_b   1.000
_cell.length_c   1.000
_cell.angle_alpha   90.00
_cell.angle_beta   90.00
_cell.angle_gamma   90.00
#
_symmetry.space_group_name_H-M   'P 1'
#
loop_
_entity.id
_entity.type
_entity.pdbx_description
1 polymer ?
#
loop_
_entity_poly.entity_id
_entity_poly.type
_entity_poly.pdbx_seq_one_letter_code
_entity_poly.pdbx_strand_id
1 'polypeptide(L)' 'MSYDHLAERLQSVADDLDEIMFDQLREASAERTGRPADDKRLAQARRAIEKAVHLLRGRDPAD' A
#
# COMPACT_ATOMS: atom_id res chain seq x y z
N MET A 1 -22.87 -3.88 12.72
CA MET A 1 -22.00 -2.68 12.70
C MET A 1 -21.06 -2.80 11.53
N SER A 2 -20.95 -1.76 10.73
CA SER A 2 -20.10 -1.77 9.54
C SER A 2 -18.73 -1.18 9.83
N TYR A 3 -17.70 -1.81 9.30
CA TYR A 3 -16.35 -1.29 9.37
C TYR A 3 -15.88 -0.68 8.05
N ASP A 4 -16.80 -0.47 7.12
CA ASP A 4 -16.47 0.05 5.78
C ASP A 4 -15.78 1.40 5.84
N HIS A 5 -16.15 2.25 6.78
CA HIS A 5 -15.51 3.55 6.95
C HIS A 5 -14.02 3.42 7.28
N LEU A 6 -13.69 2.47 8.15
CA LEU A 6 -12.29 2.20 8.49
C LEU A 6 -11.54 1.60 7.30
N ALA A 7 -12.20 0.71 6.56
CA ALA A 7 -11.62 0.13 5.36
C ALA A 7 -11.30 1.22 4.32
N GLU A 8 -12.19 2.19 4.15
CA GLU A 8 -11.94 3.31 3.24
C GLU A 8 -10.74 4.14 3.65
N ARG A 9 -10.59 4.39 4.94
CA ARG A 9 -9.43 5.14 5.46
C ARG A 9 -8.13 4.39 5.19
N LEU A 10 -8.13 3.08 5.40
CA LEU A 10 -6.96 2.26 5.11
C LEU A 10 -6.66 2.23 3.62
N GLN A 11 -7.70 2.20 2.78
CA GLN A 11 -7.51 2.25 1.34
C GLN A 11 -6.83 3.55 0.93
N SER A 12 -7.19 4.66 1.56
CA SER A 12 -6.54 5.94 1.30
C SER A 12 -5.05 5.90 1.66
N VAL A 13 -4.71 5.23 2.76
CA VAL A 13 -3.30 5.06 3.15
C VAL A 13 -2.56 4.22 2.10
N ALA A 14 -3.19 3.16 1.60
CA ALA A 14 -2.59 2.34 0.55
C ALA A 14 -2.33 3.15 -0.72
N ASP A 15 -3.27 4.03 -1.07
CA ASP A 15 -3.11 4.91 -2.23
C ASP A 15 -1.95 5.89 -2.02
N ASP A 16 -1.81 6.43 -0.81
CA ASP A 16 -0.69 7.30 -0.47
C ASP A 16 0.65 6.57 -0.60
N LEU A 17 0.69 5.31 -0.17
CA LEU A 17 1.89 4.49 -0.33
C LEU A 17 2.25 4.29 -1.80
N ASP A 18 1.26 4.10 -2.65
CA ASP A 18 1.49 3.97 -4.09
C ASP A 18 2.13 5.23 -4.65
N GLU A 19 1.64 6.40 -4.26
CA GLU A 19 2.22 7.68 -4.71
C GLU A 19 3.68 7.81 -4.27
N ILE A 20 3.96 7.48 -3.02
CA ILE A 20 5.34 7.53 -2.50
C ILE A 20 6.23 6.58 -3.27
N MET A 21 5.77 5.37 -3.54
CA MET A 21 6.54 4.37 -4.28
C MET A 21 6.84 4.83 -5.71
N PHE A 22 5.86 5.43 -6.39
CA PHE A 22 6.07 5.99 -7.72
C PHE A 22 7.08 7.12 -7.71
N ASP A 23 7.00 8.01 -6.73
CA ASP A 23 7.93 9.12 -6.60
C ASP A 23 9.37 8.63 -6.37
N GLN A 24 9.53 7.63 -5.50
CA GLN A 24 10.83 7.04 -5.24
C GLN A 24 11.41 6.36 -6.48
N LEU A 25 10.58 5.68 -7.26
CA LEU A 25 11.02 5.05 -8.49
C LEU A 25 11.48 6.08 -9.51
N ARG A 26 10.77 7.20 -9.61
CA ARG A 26 11.17 8.27 -10.51
C ARG A 26 12.49 8.89 -10.10
N GLU A 27 12.67 9.13 -8.81
CA GLU A 27 13.92 9.68 -8.28
C GLU A 27 15.08 8.73 -8.51
N ALA A 28 14.90 7.45 -8.21
CA ALA A 28 15.93 6.45 -8.41
C ALA A 28 16.31 6.32 -9.88
N SER A 29 15.34 6.38 -10.77
CA SER A 29 15.56 6.32 -12.20
C SER A 29 16.33 7.54 -12.71
N ALA A 30 15.95 8.73 -12.23
CA ALA A 30 16.59 9.98 -12.61
C ALA A 30 18.05 10.02 -12.14
N GLU A 31 18.32 9.49 -10.96
CA GLU A 31 19.66 9.47 -10.38
C GLU A 31 20.47 8.24 -10.77
N ARG A 32 19.84 7.29 -11.45
CA ARG A 32 20.47 6.02 -11.86
C ARG A 32 20.96 5.21 -10.66
N THR A 33 20.24 5.30 -9.54
CA THR A 33 20.61 4.61 -8.31
C THR A 33 20.01 3.21 -8.19
N GLY A 34 19.15 2.81 -9.13
CA GLY A 34 18.49 1.52 -9.08
C GLY A 34 17.23 1.54 -8.23
N ARG A 35 16.96 0.44 -7.51
CA ARG A 35 15.75 0.33 -6.70
C ARG A 35 15.86 1.16 -5.42
N PRO A 36 14.76 1.82 -5.02
CA PRO A 36 14.74 2.53 -3.73
C PRO A 36 14.98 1.56 -2.57
N ALA A 37 15.67 2.06 -1.54
CA ALA A 37 16.00 1.24 -0.37
C ALA A 37 14.77 0.70 0.35
N ASP A 38 13.67 1.46 0.37
CA ASP A 38 12.45 1.11 1.08
C ASP A 38 11.41 0.39 0.23
N ASP A 39 11.74 0.06 -1.01
CA ASP A 39 10.80 -0.52 -1.96
C ASP A 39 10.11 -1.78 -1.42
N LYS A 40 10.87 -2.72 -0.91
CA LYS A 40 10.33 -3.95 -0.32
C LYS A 40 9.46 -3.70 0.89
N ARG A 41 9.92 -2.82 1.75
CA ARG A 41 9.23 -2.48 2.99
C ARG A 41 7.87 -1.85 2.70
N LEU A 42 7.83 -0.92 1.76
CA LEU A 42 6.59 -0.26 1.38
C LEU A 42 5.62 -1.22 0.69
N ALA A 43 6.14 -2.12 -0.15
CA ALA A 43 5.30 -3.12 -0.80
C ALA A 43 4.67 -4.08 0.20
N GLN A 44 5.42 -4.49 1.20
CA GLN A 44 4.91 -5.36 2.26
C GLN A 44 3.85 -4.65 3.09
N ALA A 45 4.10 -3.38 3.43
CA ALA A 45 3.14 -2.58 4.19
C ALA A 45 1.83 -2.43 3.41
N ARG A 46 1.93 -2.17 2.11
CA ARG A 46 0.75 -2.03 1.27
C ARG A 46 -0.08 -3.31 1.23
N ARG A 47 0.57 -4.46 1.12
CA ARG A 47 -0.13 -5.75 1.13
C ARG A 47 -0.83 -6.00 2.45
N ALA A 48 -0.18 -5.65 3.57
CA ALA A 48 -0.78 -5.79 4.89
C ALA A 48 -2.03 -4.90 5.03
N ILE A 49 -1.97 -3.69 4.50
CA ILE A 49 -3.11 -2.78 4.51
C ILE A 49 -4.25 -3.34 3.67
N GLU A 50 -3.97 -3.87 2.48
CA GLU A 50 -5.00 -4.48 1.64
C GLU A 50 -5.67 -5.65 2.33
N LYS A 51 -4.89 -6.49 3.00
CA LYS A 51 -5.45 -7.60 3.77
C LYS A 51 -6.38 -7.08 4.86
N ALA A 52 -5.96 -6.04 5.57
CA ALA A 52 -6.80 -5.44 6.61
C ALA A 52 -8.10 -4.88 6.03
N VAL A 53 -8.04 -4.24 4.88
CA VAL A 53 -9.24 -3.74 4.20
C VAL A 53 -10.23 -4.87 3.91
N HIS A 54 -9.74 -5.97 3.35
CA HIS A 54 -10.59 -7.12 3.05
C HIS A 54 -11.22 -7.72 4.30
N LEU A 55 -10.44 -7.82 5.37
CA LEU A 55 -10.95 -8.36 6.64
C LEU A 55 -12.03 -7.46 7.23
N LEU A 56 -11.82 -6.15 7.17
CA LEU A 56 -12.79 -5.18 7.70
C LEU A 56 -14.10 -5.20 6.90
N ARG A 57 -14.02 -5.49 5.63
CA ARG A 57 -15.21 -5.62 4.77
C ARG A 57 -15.86 -7.00 4.84
N GLY A 58 -15.32 -7.89 5.67
CA GLY A 58 -15.84 -9.23 5.83
C GLY A 58 -15.51 -10.16 4.68
N ARG A 59 -14.46 -9.86 3.93
CA ARG A 59 -13.98 -10.70 2.83
C ARG A 59 -12.68 -11.37 3.20
N ASP A 60 -12.60 -12.66 2.96
CA ASP A 60 -11.37 -13.40 3.16
C ASP A 60 -10.54 -13.30 1.88
N PRO A 61 -9.31 -12.78 1.96
CA PRO A 61 -8.46 -12.67 0.77
C PRO A 61 -8.10 -14.01 0.14
N ALA A 62 -8.31 -15.12 0.86
CA ALA A 62 -8.06 -16.46 0.33
C ALA A 62 -9.23 -17.02 -0.49
N ASP A 63 -10.37 -16.41 -0.43
CA ASP A 63 -11.56 -16.85 -1.16
C ASP A 63 -11.55 -16.39 -2.61
#